data_a64f24f9156fdfdb9650e835b9c7fd64
#
_entry.id   a64f24f9156fdfdb9650e835b9c7fd64
#
_cell.length_a   1.000
_cell.length_b   1.000
_cell.length_c   1.000
_cell.angle_alpha   90.00
_cell.angle_beta   90.00
_cell.angle_gamma   90.00
#
_symmetry.space_group_name_H-M   'P 1'
#
loop_
_entity.id
_entity.type
_entity.pdbx_description
1 polymer ?
#
loop_
_entity_poly.entity_id
_entity_poly.type
_entity_poly.pdbx_seq_one_letter_code
_entity_poly.pdbx_strand_id
1 'polypeptide(L)'
;MTNDEARAELRRLRDSIDNLDSMLVHLLAERFKVTQRVGELKATHNMPPADPDREAQQIERLRALAKESQLAPEFAEKFLQFIVREVVRHHEQIRDEQS
;
A
#
# COMPACT_ATOMS: atom_id res chain seq x y z
N MET A 1 -27.94 25.90 3.84
CA MET A 1 -28.17 24.46 3.49
C MET A 1 -29.14 23.87 4.49
N THR A 2 -30.22 23.24 4.03
CA THR A 2 -31.14 22.52 4.91
C THR A 2 -30.56 21.17 5.32
N ASN A 3 -31.14 20.54 6.35
CA ASN A 3 -30.70 19.22 6.79
C ASN A 3 -30.86 18.17 5.67
N ASP A 4 -31.93 18.27 4.87
CA ASP A 4 -32.15 17.34 3.77
C ASP A 4 -31.11 17.53 2.65
N GLU A 5 -30.75 18.78 2.34
CA GLU A 5 -29.70 19.09 1.39
C GLU A 5 -28.35 18.59 1.89
N ALA A 6 -28.06 18.76 3.19
CA ALA A 6 -26.83 18.27 3.80
C ALA A 6 -26.75 16.75 3.72
N ARG A 7 -27.86 16.04 3.96
CA ARG A 7 -27.88 14.57 3.86
C ARG A 7 -27.69 14.10 2.44
N ALA A 8 -28.27 14.80 1.46
CA ALA A 8 -28.09 14.50 0.04
C ALA A 8 -26.62 14.67 -0.38
N GLU A 9 -26.00 15.75 0.08
CA GLU A 9 -24.57 16.02 -0.15
C GLU A 9 -23.71 14.95 0.48
N LEU A 10 -24.04 14.57 1.72
CA LEU A 10 -23.32 13.52 2.44
C LEU A 10 -23.37 12.18 1.67
N ARG A 11 -24.53 11.82 1.11
CA ARG A 11 -24.64 10.61 0.28
C ARG A 11 -23.72 10.67 -0.95
N ARG A 12 -23.68 11.81 -1.63
CA ARG A 12 -22.80 11.99 -2.81
C ARG A 12 -21.33 11.82 -2.42
N LEU A 13 -20.93 12.44 -1.31
CA LEU A 13 -19.55 12.35 -0.82
C LEU A 13 -19.19 10.92 -0.42
N ARG A 14 -20.10 10.22 0.24
CA ARG A 14 -19.88 8.82 0.62
C ARG A 14 -19.79 7.89 -0.59
N ASP A 15 -20.59 8.13 -1.62
CA ASP A 15 -20.49 7.38 -2.88
C ASP A 15 -19.12 7.58 -3.52
N SER A 16 -18.60 8.81 -3.48
CA SER A 16 -17.24 9.10 -3.97
C SER A 16 -16.19 8.35 -3.17
N ILE A 17 -16.32 8.33 -1.84
CA ILE A 17 -15.42 7.59 -0.96
C ILE A 17 -15.46 6.10 -1.29
N ASP A 18 -16.65 5.52 -1.47
CA ASP A 18 -16.79 4.10 -1.81
C ASP A 18 -16.10 3.75 -3.13
N ASN A 19 -16.22 4.65 -4.12
CA ASN A 19 -15.54 4.47 -5.41
C ASN A 19 -14.02 4.53 -5.26
N LEU A 20 -13.51 5.47 -4.44
CA LEU A 20 -12.08 5.58 -4.16
C LEU A 20 -11.58 4.36 -3.42
N ASP A 21 -12.33 3.86 -2.44
CA ASP A 21 -11.96 2.66 -1.68
C ASP A 21 -11.89 1.45 -2.60
N SER A 22 -12.80 1.33 -3.56
CA SER A 22 -12.78 0.25 -4.54
C SER A 22 -11.49 0.29 -5.37
N MET A 23 -11.10 1.48 -5.84
CA MET A 23 -9.84 1.66 -6.57
C MET A 23 -8.63 1.31 -5.70
N LEU A 24 -8.64 1.72 -4.44
CA LEU A 24 -7.54 1.44 -3.51
C LEU A 24 -7.36 -0.07 -3.31
N VAL A 25 -8.45 -0.80 -3.08
CA VAL A 25 -8.40 -2.26 -2.90
C VAL A 25 -7.84 -2.94 -4.15
N HIS A 26 -8.31 -2.54 -5.34
CA HIS A 26 -7.80 -3.09 -6.60
C HIS A 26 -6.31 -2.81 -6.79
N LEU A 27 -5.86 -1.58 -6.47
CA LEU A 27 -4.45 -1.21 -6.58
C LEU A 27 -3.59 -2.02 -5.61
N LEU A 28 -4.05 -2.20 -4.36
CA LEU A 28 -3.34 -3.02 -3.39
C LEU A 28 -3.24 -4.47 -3.85
N ALA A 29 -4.33 -5.02 -4.39
CA ALA A 29 -4.33 -6.38 -4.91
C ALA A 29 -3.29 -6.55 -6.04
N GLU A 30 -3.24 -5.61 -6.98
CA GLU A 30 -2.25 -5.63 -8.04
C GLU A 30 -0.82 -5.49 -7.51
N ARG A 31 -0.64 -4.60 -6.54
CA ARG A 31 0.67 -4.40 -5.92
C ARG A 31 1.17 -5.67 -5.24
N PHE A 32 0.31 -6.36 -4.50
CA PHE A 32 0.69 -7.62 -3.83
C PHE A 32 0.99 -8.74 -4.83
N LYS A 33 0.32 -8.78 -5.98
CA LYS A 33 0.67 -9.74 -7.05
C LYS A 33 2.10 -9.52 -7.53
N VAL A 34 2.50 -8.26 -7.70
CA VAL A 34 3.87 -7.94 -8.12
C VAL A 34 4.88 -8.27 -7.02
N THR A 35 4.59 -7.91 -5.76
CA THR A 35 5.52 -8.22 -4.66
C THR A 35 5.61 -9.72 -4.40
N GLN A 36 4.55 -10.49 -4.69
CA GLN A 36 4.62 -11.95 -4.61
C GLN A 36 5.64 -12.50 -5.61
N ARG A 37 5.66 -11.98 -6.83
CA ARG A 37 6.68 -12.36 -7.83
C ARG A 37 8.08 -12.01 -7.36
N VAL A 38 8.24 -10.83 -6.73
CA VAL A 38 9.52 -10.44 -6.13
C VAL A 38 9.93 -11.45 -5.05
N GLY A 39 8.98 -11.86 -4.21
CA GLY A 39 9.23 -12.85 -3.17
C GLY A 39 9.67 -14.20 -3.71
N GLU A 40 9.03 -14.67 -4.77
CA GLU A 40 9.40 -15.93 -5.45
C GLU A 40 10.81 -15.83 -6.02
N LEU A 41 11.14 -14.71 -6.66
CA LEU A 41 12.47 -14.47 -7.21
C LEU A 41 13.53 -14.48 -6.11
N LYS A 42 13.28 -13.80 -5.01
CA LYS A 42 14.20 -13.76 -3.86
C LYS A 42 14.43 -15.14 -3.28
N ALA A 43 13.35 -15.91 -3.10
CA ALA A 43 13.45 -17.27 -2.56
C ALA A 43 14.26 -18.19 -3.48
N THR A 44 14.03 -18.10 -4.79
CA THR A 44 14.73 -18.92 -5.80
C THR A 44 16.23 -18.60 -5.83
N HIS A 45 16.61 -17.35 -5.60
CA HIS A 45 18.00 -16.91 -5.69
C HIS A 45 18.65 -16.68 -4.32
N ASN A 46 18.03 -17.17 -3.24
CA ASN A 46 18.56 -17.05 -1.87
C ASN A 46 18.81 -15.60 -1.44
N MET A 47 17.96 -14.69 -1.88
CA MET A 47 18.02 -13.30 -1.45
C MET A 47 17.21 -13.13 -0.17
N PRO A 48 17.61 -12.21 0.73
CA PRO A 48 16.88 -12.03 2.00
C PRO A 48 15.48 -11.44 1.77
N PRO A 49 14.47 -11.86 2.55
CA PRO A 49 13.11 -11.32 2.44
C PRO A 49 13.00 -9.83 2.68
N ALA A 50 13.80 -9.28 3.59
CA ALA A 50 13.80 -7.86 3.90
C ALA A 50 14.95 -7.17 3.17
N ASP A 51 14.72 -5.91 2.79
CA ASP A 51 15.71 -5.06 2.12
C ASP A 51 15.60 -3.66 2.72
N PRO A 52 16.33 -3.37 3.81
CA PRO A 52 16.24 -2.07 4.50
C PRO A 52 16.60 -0.88 3.61
N ASP A 53 17.56 -1.01 2.71
CA ASP A 53 17.97 0.08 1.81
C ASP A 53 16.83 0.42 0.83
N ARG A 54 16.19 -0.59 0.28
CA ARG A 54 15.03 -0.41 -0.61
C ARG A 54 13.87 0.20 0.15
N GLU A 55 13.62 -0.25 1.38
CA GLU A 55 12.57 0.30 2.24
C GLU A 55 12.79 1.79 2.49
N ALA A 56 14.02 2.20 2.81
CA ALA A 56 14.37 3.60 3.02
C ALA A 56 14.11 4.43 1.77
N GLN A 57 14.47 3.93 0.59
CA GLN A 57 14.21 4.58 -0.68
C GLN A 57 12.72 4.74 -0.95
N GLN A 58 11.94 3.71 -0.66
CA GLN A 58 10.48 3.74 -0.84
C GLN A 58 9.83 4.77 0.08
N ILE A 59 10.25 4.85 1.32
CA ILE A 59 9.73 5.83 2.28
C ILE A 59 10.01 7.25 1.77
N GLU A 60 11.24 7.53 1.35
CA GLU A 60 11.62 8.84 0.84
C GLU A 60 10.78 9.21 -0.39
N ARG A 61 10.67 8.29 -1.34
CA ARG A 61 9.86 8.50 -2.54
C ARG A 61 8.40 8.75 -2.20
N LEU A 62 7.83 7.96 -1.29
CA LEU A 62 6.42 8.07 -0.95
C LEU A 62 6.12 9.37 -0.21
N ARG A 63 7.03 9.81 0.67
CA ARG A 63 6.90 11.10 1.34
C ARG A 63 6.87 12.24 0.33
N ALA A 64 7.72 12.22 -0.69
CA ALA A 64 7.74 13.23 -1.75
C ALA A 64 6.43 13.22 -2.55
N LEU A 65 5.96 12.04 -2.95
CA LEU A 65 4.69 11.90 -3.66
C LEU A 65 3.50 12.39 -2.83
N ALA A 66 3.50 12.08 -1.54
CA ALA A 66 2.45 12.51 -0.62
C ALA A 66 2.38 14.04 -0.55
N LYS A 67 3.54 14.69 -0.44
CA LYS A 67 3.64 16.15 -0.38
C LYS A 67 3.06 16.77 -1.65
N GLU A 68 3.40 16.24 -2.83
CA GLU A 68 2.87 16.71 -4.11
C GLU A 68 1.35 16.52 -4.21
N SER A 69 0.82 15.48 -3.58
CA SER A 69 -0.60 15.12 -3.61
C SER A 69 -1.40 15.71 -2.46
N GLN A 70 -0.79 16.56 -1.65
CA GLN A 70 -1.44 17.17 -0.48
C GLN A 70 -1.90 16.14 0.54
N LEU A 71 -1.18 15.03 0.64
CA LEU A 71 -1.36 14.01 1.67
C LEU A 71 -0.27 14.18 2.74
N ALA A 72 -0.62 14.02 4.01
CA ALA A 72 0.36 14.13 5.09
C ALA A 72 1.48 13.10 4.89
N PRO A 73 2.75 13.54 4.76
CA PRO A 73 3.86 12.60 4.53
C PRO A 73 4.02 11.57 5.64
N GLU A 74 3.75 11.94 6.88
CA GLU A 74 3.82 11.04 8.04
C GLU A 74 2.80 9.90 7.93
N PHE A 75 1.60 10.20 7.45
CA PHE A 75 0.58 9.19 7.21
C PHE A 75 1.00 8.24 6.09
N ALA A 76 1.52 8.79 4.99
CA ALA A 76 1.98 7.99 3.86
C ALA A 76 3.09 7.03 4.28
N GLU A 77 4.02 7.49 5.12
CA GLU A 77 5.09 6.65 5.65
C GLU A 77 4.55 5.51 6.50
N LYS A 78 3.63 5.80 7.42
CA LYS A 78 3.01 4.77 8.28
C LYS A 78 2.26 3.73 7.45
N PHE A 79 1.54 4.18 6.43
CA PHE A 79 0.80 3.31 5.52
C PHE A 79 1.76 2.38 4.77
N LEU A 80 2.85 2.93 4.24
CA LEU A 80 3.87 2.14 3.54
C LEU A 80 4.54 1.15 4.48
N GLN A 81 4.88 1.56 5.70
CA GLN A 81 5.49 0.66 6.69
C GLN A 81 4.59 -0.54 6.98
N PHE A 82 3.28 -0.33 7.07
CA PHE A 82 2.32 -1.41 7.24
C PHE A 82 2.36 -2.38 6.05
N ILE A 83 2.34 -1.84 4.84
CA ILE A 83 2.41 -2.65 3.61
C ILE A 83 3.72 -3.44 3.54
N VAL A 84 4.84 -2.79 3.84
CA VAL A 84 6.16 -3.43 3.79
C VAL A 84 6.24 -4.59 4.78
N ARG A 85 5.71 -4.43 5.98
CA ARG A 85 5.67 -5.53 6.96
C ARG A 85 4.89 -6.74 6.43
N GLU A 86 3.75 -6.50 5.77
CA GLU A 86 2.97 -7.57 5.14
C GLU A 86 3.76 -8.23 4.01
N VAL A 87 4.44 -7.45 3.18
CA VAL A 87 5.26 -7.96 2.08
C VAL A 87 6.39 -8.84 2.61
N VAL A 88 7.11 -8.38 3.64
CA VAL A 88 8.21 -9.16 4.22
C VAL A 88 7.68 -10.47 4.80
N ARG A 89 6.52 -10.44 5.46
CA ARG A 89 5.89 -11.65 5.99
C ARG A 89 5.56 -12.63 4.88
N HIS A 90 5.01 -12.15 3.74
CA HIS A 90 4.73 -12.97 2.57
C HIS A 90 6.01 -13.58 2.00
N HIS A 91 7.09 -12.77 1.92
CA HIS A 91 8.38 -13.23 1.39
C HIS A 91 9.00 -14.31 2.29
N GLU A 92 8.86 -14.18 3.60
CA GLU A 92 9.32 -15.20 4.54
C GLU A 92 8.55 -16.51 4.36
N GLN A 93 7.22 -16.43 4.18
CA GLN A 93 6.38 -17.61 3.91
C GLN A 93 6.80 -18.31 2.61
N ILE A 94 7.02 -17.55 1.55
CA ILE A 94 7.46 -18.11 0.25
C ILE A 94 8.81 -18.80 0.40
N ARG A 95 9.76 -18.16 1.11
CA ARG A 95 11.08 -18.74 1.35
C ARG A 95 10.95 -20.08 2.10
N ASP A 96 10.12 -20.12 3.13
CA ASP A 96 9.95 -21.31 3.96
C ASP A 96 9.28 -22.44 3.20
N GLU A 97 8.34 -22.12 2.30
CA GLU A 97 7.70 -23.12 1.43
C GLU A 97 8.66 -23.75 0.42
N GLN A 98 9.70 -23.01 0.01
CA GLN A 98 10.69 -23.49 -0.96
C GLN A 98 11.88 -24.19 -0.32
N SER A 99 11.98 -24.12 1.01
CA SER A 99 13.05 -24.82 1.74
C SER A 99 12.59 -26.19 2.31
#